data_10194d454c2e9a74cfb3a8931e48a75f
#
_entry.id   10194d454c2e9a74cfb3a8931e48a75f
#
_cell.length_a   1.000
_cell.length_b   1.000
_cell.length_c   1.000
_cell.angle_alpha   90.00
_cell.angle_beta   90.00
_cell.angle_gamma   90.00
#
_symmetry.space_group_name_H-M   'P 1'
#
loop_
_entity.id
_entity.type
_entity.pdbx_description
1 polymer ?
#
loop_
_entity_poly.entity_id
_entity_poly.type
_entity_poly.pdbx_seq_one_letter_code
_entity_poly.pdbx_strand_id
1 'polypeptide(L)' 'MSRNAIDQCIRDSLSAYFRDLDGEEPSNMYNMVLEAVERPLLEAVMARAERNQSLAAAYLGINRNTLRKKLQQHGLL' A
#
# COMPACT_ATOMS: atom_id res chain seq x y z
N MET A 1 0.50 -14.92 3.87
CA MET A 1 -0.83 -14.29 3.95
C MET A 1 -1.59 -14.59 2.68
N SER A 2 -2.83 -15.03 2.80
CA SER A 2 -3.67 -15.36 1.65
C SER A 2 -4.32 -14.09 1.08
N ARG A 3 -4.76 -14.18 -0.19
CA ARG A 3 -5.54 -13.11 -0.81
C ARG A 3 -6.81 -12.81 -0.03
N ASN A 4 -7.43 -13.86 0.55
CA ASN A 4 -8.65 -13.72 1.34
C ASN A 4 -8.42 -12.89 2.60
N ALA A 5 -7.27 -13.04 3.25
CA ALA A 5 -6.93 -12.26 4.43
C ALA A 5 -6.76 -10.78 4.09
N ILE A 6 -6.11 -10.46 2.97
CA ILE A 6 -5.94 -9.08 2.51
C ILE A 6 -7.29 -8.48 2.14
N ASP A 7 -8.10 -9.21 1.37
CA ASP A 7 -9.44 -8.79 0.98
C ASP A 7 -10.27 -8.44 2.21
N GLN A 8 -10.32 -9.33 3.19
CA GLN A 8 -11.12 -9.12 4.40
C GLN A 8 -10.63 -7.92 5.19
N CYS A 9 -9.32 -7.72 5.29
CA CYS A 9 -8.74 -6.56 5.97
C CYS A 9 -9.20 -5.26 5.32
N ILE A 10 -9.19 -5.19 3.99
CA ILE A 10 -9.64 -4.01 3.27
C ILE A 10 -11.14 -3.77 3.50
N ARG A 11 -11.95 -4.81 3.43
CA ARG A 11 -13.40 -4.69 3.65
C ARG A 11 -13.71 -4.19 5.05
N ASP A 12 -13.06 -4.73 6.05
CA ASP A 12 -13.25 -4.32 7.44
C ASP A 12 -12.81 -2.87 7.65
N SER A 13 -11.70 -2.48 7.06
CA SER A 13 -11.18 -1.12 7.16
C SER A 13 -12.12 -0.12 6.49
N LEU A 14 -12.67 -0.47 5.33
CA LEU A 14 -13.62 0.40 4.64
C LEU A 14 -14.95 0.51 5.39
N SER A 15 -15.42 -0.59 5.99
CA SER A 15 -16.64 -0.54 6.82
C SER A 15 -16.47 0.44 7.99
N ALA A 16 -15.32 0.41 8.64
CA ALA A 16 -15.00 1.35 9.72
C ALA A 16 -14.94 2.79 9.19
N TYR A 17 -14.32 2.98 8.04
CA TYR A 17 -14.21 4.29 7.40
C TYR A 17 -15.59 4.88 7.12
N PHE A 18 -16.51 4.08 6.55
CA PHE A 18 -17.87 4.55 6.25
C PHE A 18 -18.65 4.92 7.51
N ARG A 19 -18.47 4.16 8.59
CA ARG A 19 -19.08 4.49 9.88
C ARG A 19 -18.56 5.83 10.42
N ASP A 20 -17.26 6.06 10.29
CA ASP A 20 -16.62 7.27 10.81
C ASP A 20 -17.03 8.52 10.01
N LEU A 21 -17.47 8.35 8.76
CA LEU A 21 -17.98 9.46 7.97
C LEU A 21 -19.28 10.03 8.52
N ASP A 22 -20.04 9.21 9.26
CA ASP A 22 -21.26 9.64 9.93
C ASP A 22 -22.22 10.39 9.00
N GLY A 23 -22.51 9.78 7.85
CA GLY A 23 -23.44 10.33 6.87
C GLY A 23 -22.82 11.24 5.82
N GLU A 24 -21.57 11.63 5.98
CA GLU A 24 -20.87 12.38 4.94
C GLU A 24 -20.53 11.47 3.76
N GLU A 25 -20.54 12.04 2.55
CA GLU A 25 -20.20 11.26 1.38
C GLU A 25 -18.69 11.04 1.27
N PRO A 26 -18.27 9.82 0.94
CA PRO A 26 -16.85 9.57 0.72
C PRO A 26 -16.34 10.28 -0.52
N SER A 27 -15.04 10.60 -0.53
CA SER A 27 -14.38 11.23 -1.66
C SER A 27 -12.92 10.81 -1.72
N ASN A 28 -12.36 10.82 -2.92
CA ASN A 28 -10.95 10.51 -3.15
C ASN A 28 -10.51 9.16 -2.57
N MET A 29 -11.43 8.20 -2.49
CA MET A 29 -11.17 6.91 -1.85
C MET A 29 -10.10 6.09 -2.58
N TYR A 30 -10.09 6.15 -3.89
CA TYR A 30 -9.14 5.35 -4.66
C TYR A 30 -7.69 5.67 -4.25
N ASN A 31 -7.33 6.94 -4.28
CA ASN A 31 -5.98 7.36 -3.89
C ASN A 31 -5.71 7.10 -2.41
N MET A 32 -6.69 7.34 -1.55
CA MET A 32 -6.58 7.10 -0.12
C MET A 32 -6.23 5.64 0.17
N VAL A 33 -6.97 4.71 -0.44
CA VAL A 33 -6.75 3.28 -0.23
C VAL A 33 -5.42 2.83 -0.81
N LEU A 34 -5.09 3.27 -2.03
CA LEU A 34 -3.82 2.91 -2.66
C LEU A 34 -2.62 3.37 -1.83
N GLU A 35 -2.64 4.59 -1.33
CA GLU A 35 -1.56 5.11 -0.50
C GLU A 35 -1.44 4.34 0.81
N ALA A 36 -2.59 4.04 1.44
CA ALA A 36 -2.61 3.31 2.70
C ALA A 36 -2.09 1.88 2.57
N VAL A 37 -2.33 1.23 1.42
CA VAL A 37 -1.85 -0.13 1.15
C VAL A 37 -0.41 -0.12 0.66
N GLU A 38 -0.06 0.85 -0.17
CA GLU A 38 1.26 0.90 -0.81
C GLU A 38 2.38 1.10 0.21
N ARG A 39 2.21 1.99 1.17
CA ARG A 39 3.25 2.28 2.15
C ARG A 39 3.71 1.03 2.93
N PRO A 40 2.82 0.31 3.63
CA PRO A 40 3.26 -0.89 4.35
C PRO A 40 3.79 -1.99 3.42
N LEU A 41 3.26 -2.08 2.20
CA LEU A 41 3.78 -3.02 1.21
C LEU A 41 5.23 -2.70 0.87
N LEU A 42 5.54 -1.44 0.57
CA LEU A 42 6.89 -1.02 0.24
C LEU A 42 7.85 -1.21 1.41
N GLU A 43 7.42 -0.86 2.61
CA GLU A 43 8.24 -1.03 3.83
C GLU A 43 8.57 -2.50 4.05
N ALA A 44 7.58 -3.38 3.94
CA ALA A 44 7.77 -4.82 4.15
C ALA A 44 8.71 -5.43 3.09
N VAL A 45 8.52 -5.05 1.83
CA VAL A 45 9.34 -5.59 0.74
C VAL A 45 10.78 -5.09 0.83
N MET A 46 10.97 -3.80 1.15
CA MET A 46 12.32 -3.25 1.33
C MET A 46 13.05 -3.93 2.48
N ALA A 47 12.36 -4.21 3.58
CA ALA A 47 12.94 -4.95 4.70
C ALA A 47 13.34 -6.37 4.27
N ARG A 48 12.46 -7.06 3.54
CA ARG A 48 12.74 -8.42 3.05
C ARG A 48 13.92 -8.44 2.07
N ALA A 49 14.06 -7.40 1.26
CA ALA A 49 15.15 -7.28 0.29
C ALA A 49 16.43 -6.67 0.89
N GLU A 50 16.45 -6.44 2.18
CA GLU A 50 17.60 -5.85 2.88
C GLU A 50 18.03 -4.53 2.24
N ARG A 51 17.05 -3.70 1.90
CA ARG A 51 17.20 -2.37 1.29
C ARG A 51 17.78 -2.39 -0.12
N ASN A 52 17.82 -3.55 -0.76
CA ASN A 52 18.26 -3.68 -2.14
C ASN A 52 17.07 -3.36 -3.08
N GLN A 53 17.10 -2.20 -3.71
CA GLN A 53 15.98 -1.74 -4.55
C GLN A 53 15.75 -2.63 -5.77
N SER A 54 16.81 -3.13 -6.38
CA SER A 54 16.66 -4.02 -7.54
C SER A 54 15.97 -5.32 -7.16
N LEU A 55 16.34 -5.88 -6.02
CA LEU A 55 15.73 -7.11 -5.52
C LEU A 55 14.27 -6.85 -5.10
N ALA A 56 14.02 -5.75 -4.42
CA ALA A 56 12.66 -5.38 -4.01
C ALA A 56 11.74 -5.19 -5.23
N ALA A 57 12.24 -4.54 -6.27
CA ALA A 57 11.48 -4.37 -7.52
C ALA A 57 11.15 -5.72 -8.16
N ALA A 58 12.10 -6.66 -8.13
CA ALA A 58 11.87 -8.01 -8.63
C ALA A 58 10.79 -8.73 -7.83
N TYR A 59 10.83 -8.63 -6.50
CA TYR A 59 9.79 -9.22 -5.64
C TYR A 59 8.40 -8.65 -5.94
N LEU A 60 8.34 -7.35 -6.19
CA LEU A 60 7.08 -6.67 -6.48
C LEU A 60 6.61 -6.87 -7.93
N GLY A 61 7.51 -7.28 -8.81
CA GLY A 61 7.19 -7.41 -10.23
C GLY A 61 7.02 -6.07 -10.94
N ILE A 62 7.72 -5.04 -10.49
CA ILE A 62 7.67 -3.71 -11.10
C ILE A 62 9.07 -3.26 -11.50
N ASN A 63 9.12 -2.22 -12.33
CA ASN A 63 10.38 -1.62 -12.76
C ASN A 63 11.07 -0.92 -11.58
N ARG A 64 12.39 -1.00 -11.52
CA ARG A 64 13.18 -0.38 -10.45
C ARG A 64 12.95 1.14 -10.37
N ASN A 65 12.84 1.81 -11.51
CA ASN A 65 12.59 3.26 -11.51
C ASN A 65 11.20 3.59 -10.96
N THR A 66 10.21 2.75 -11.25
CA THR A 66 8.87 2.88 -10.69
C THR A 66 8.91 2.73 -9.18
N LEU A 67 9.62 1.71 -8.69
CA LEU A 67 9.79 1.51 -7.25
C LEU A 67 10.45 2.73 -6.61
N ARG A 68 11.51 3.26 -7.20
CA ARG A 68 12.21 4.41 -6.66
C ARG A 68 11.30 5.62 -6.51
N LYS A 69 10.46 5.89 -7.53
CA LYS A 69 9.50 6.98 -7.48
C LYS A 69 8.49 6.79 -6.34
N LYS A 70 8.01 5.57 -6.16
CA LYS A 70 7.06 5.25 -5.09
C LYS A 70 7.70 5.41 -3.72
N LEU A 71 8.93 4.98 -3.55
CA LEU A 71 9.68 5.17 -2.31
C LEU A 71 9.83 6.66 -1.98
N GLN A 72 10.12 7.47 -2.99
CA GLN A 72 10.23 8.92 -2.82
C GLN A 72 8.90 9.53 -2.40
N GLN A 73 7.80 9.11 -3.05
CA GLN A 73 6.45 9.60 -2.71
C GLN A 73 6.10 9.35 -1.26
N HIS A 74 6.52 8.22 -0.72
CA HIS A 74 6.21 7.83 0.65
C HIS A 74 7.29 8.25 1.66
N GLY A 75 8.32 8.94 1.22
CA GLY A 75 9.41 9.34 2.10
C GLY A 75 10.22 8.18 2.65
N LEU A 76 10.31 7.10 1.90
CA LEU A 76 11.01 5.88 2.30
C LEU A 76 12.40 5.72 1.66
N LEU A 77 12.83 6.69 0.91
CA LEU A 77 14.11 6.64 0.23
C LEU A 77 15.19 7.30 1.08
#